data_c2f6db6fee1f60eccb5a87baf66d23d0
#
_entry.id   c2f6db6fee1f60eccb5a87baf66d23d0
#
_cell.length_a   1.000
_cell.length_b   1.000
_cell.length_c   1.000
_cell.angle_alpha   90.00
_cell.angle_beta   90.00
_cell.angle_gamma   90.00
#
_symmetry.space_group_name_H-M   'P 1'
#
loop_
_entity.id
_entity.type
_entity.pdbx_description
1 polymer ?
#
loop_
_entity_poly.entity_id
_entity_poly.type
_entity_poly.pdbx_seq_one_letter_code
_entity_poly.pdbx_strand_id
1 'polypeptide(L)'
;MKRVVAPRDEARDDFYVFAELSERWEAGGRERFTEGKTDLEWLETFYQIAGQRGAAQGVTLPPFTEFWEANQIVEMPESEQNAKFVRFADFRRDPENHPLKTESGKIVIYSERIASFGYADCPPHPTWLEPDEWHGNARPDQLQVLSAHPAHRLHSQLNYTSLREQYAVAGREPITLN
;
A
#
# COMPACT_ATOMS: atom_id res chain seq x y z
N MET A 1 3.65 -7.65 -15.69
CA MET A 1 2.61 -7.51 -16.76
C MET A 1 3.27 -6.80 -17.95
N LYS A 2 3.13 -7.35 -19.13
CA LYS A 2 3.65 -6.72 -20.36
C LYS A 2 2.89 -5.43 -20.68
N ARG A 3 3.55 -4.52 -21.37
CA ARG A 3 2.91 -3.29 -21.83
C ARG A 3 1.74 -3.62 -22.78
N VAL A 4 0.57 -3.10 -22.48
CA VAL A 4 -0.64 -3.28 -23.31
C VAL A 4 -0.79 -2.14 -24.32
N VAL A 5 -0.50 -0.90 -23.86
CA VAL A 5 -0.53 0.31 -24.71
C VAL A 5 0.74 1.12 -24.50
N ALA A 6 1.16 1.87 -25.51
CA ALA A 6 2.27 2.80 -25.36
C ALA A 6 1.91 3.94 -24.40
N PRO A 7 2.87 4.45 -23.63
CA PRO A 7 2.66 5.66 -22.85
C PRO A 7 2.21 6.81 -23.78
N ARG A 8 1.30 7.63 -23.28
CA ARG A 8 0.83 8.79 -24.01
C ARG A 8 1.73 9.99 -23.71
N ASP A 9 2.02 10.74 -24.77
CA ASP A 9 2.81 11.98 -24.71
C ASP A 9 4.14 11.80 -23.92
N GLU A 10 4.35 12.58 -22.88
CA GLU A 10 5.55 12.57 -22.05
C GLU A 10 5.43 11.66 -20.81
N ALA A 11 4.40 10.79 -20.75
CA ALA A 11 4.27 9.85 -19.64
C ALA A 11 5.50 8.91 -19.56
N ARG A 12 6.01 8.72 -18.36
CA ARG A 12 7.15 7.84 -18.05
C ARG A 12 6.80 6.99 -16.84
N ASP A 13 7.45 5.84 -16.73
CA ASP A 13 7.36 5.03 -15.52
C ASP A 13 8.19 5.62 -14.37
N ASP A 14 7.82 5.26 -13.15
CA ASP A 14 8.45 5.79 -11.95
C ASP A 14 9.93 5.40 -11.84
N PHE A 15 10.29 4.18 -12.28
CA PHE A 15 11.67 3.73 -12.26
C PHE A 15 12.59 4.66 -13.10
N TYR A 16 12.11 4.98 -14.31
CA TYR A 16 12.84 5.93 -15.18
C TYR A 16 12.92 7.32 -14.54
N VAL A 17 11.80 7.83 -14.02
CA VAL A 17 11.74 9.17 -13.40
C VAL A 17 12.72 9.28 -12.23
N PHE A 18 12.71 8.28 -11.32
CA PHE A 18 13.61 8.29 -10.17
C PHE A 18 15.08 8.07 -10.54
N ALA A 19 15.36 7.28 -11.56
CA ALA A 19 16.72 7.13 -12.08
C ALA A 19 17.26 8.47 -12.63
N GLU A 20 16.44 9.21 -13.40
CA GLU A 20 16.81 10.53 -13.91
C GLU A 20 16.97 11.57 -12.79
N LEU A 21 16.09 11.57 -11.81
CA LEU A 21 16.20 12.46 -10.65
C LEU A 21 17.46 12.17 -9.84
N SER A 22 17.79 10.91 -9.64
CA SER A 22 19.00 10.49 -8.92
C SER A 22 20.27 10.96 -9.62
N GLU A 23 20.33 10.89 -10.95
CA GLU A 23 21.48 11.39 -11.73
C GLU A 23 21.61 12.91 -11.65
N ARG A 24 20.47 13.64 -11.64
CA ARG A 24 20.49 15.10 -11.51
C ARG A 24 20.82 15.57 -10.10
N TRP A 25 20.52 14.77 -9.12
CA TRP A 25 20.86 15.05 -7.73
C TRP A 25 22.35 14.91 -7.47
N GLU A 26 22.97 13.85 -8.01
CA GLU A 26 24.39 13.55 -7.84
C GLU A 26 24.90 12.75 -9.04
N ALA A 27 26.03 13.13 -9.58
CA ALA A 27 26.67 12.39 -10.67
C ALA A 27 26.90 10.91 -10.29
N GLY A 28 26.52 9.99 -11.17
CA GLY A 28 26.51 8.55 -10.91
C GLY A 28 25.32 8.09 -10.03
N GLY A 29 24.37 8.96 -9.74
CA GLY A 29 23.16 8.64 -8.96
C GLY A 29 22.28 7.62 -9.64
N ARG A 30 22.17 7.68 -10.97
CA ARG A 30 21.46 6.67 -11.75
C ARG A 30 22.01 5.28 -11.49
N GLU A 31 23.31 5.09 -11.62
CA GLU A 31 23.96 3.80 -11.44
C GLU A 31 23.75 3.25 -10.03
N ARG A 32 23.85 4.11 -9.01
CA ARG A 32 23.57 3.72 -7.62
C ARG A 32 22.11 3.35 -7.39
N PHE A 33 21.17 4.09 -7.98
CA PHE A 33 19.75 3.83 -7.84
C PHE A 33 19.33 2.54 -8.56
N THR A 34 19.81 2.33 -9.77
CA THR A 34 19.44 1.18 -10.60
C THR A 34 20.31 -0.05 -10.35
N GLU A 35 21.44 0.08 -9.65
CA GLU A 35 22.49 -0.95 -9.56
C GLU A 35 22.94 -1.47 -10.94
N GLY A 36 22.95 -0.60 -11.94
CA GLY A 36 23.26 -0.95 -13.31
C GLY A 36 22.24 -1.81 -14.03
N LYS A 37 21.08 -2.06 -13.42
CA LYS A 37 20.03 -2.93 -13.96
C LYS A 37 18.93 -2.12 -14.63
N THR A 38 18.36 -2.70 -15.65
CA THR A 38 17.08 -2.27 -16.24
C THR A 38 15.90 -2.68 -15.34
N ASP A 39 14.72 -2.13 -15.62
CA ASP A 39 13.46 -2.51 -14.98
C ASP A 39 13.15 -4.02 -15.15
N LEU A 40 13.43 -4.58 -16.33
CA LEU A 40 13.22 -6.01 -16.60
C LEU A 40 14.20 -6.90 -15.80
N GLU A 41 15.46 -6.51 -15.69
CA GLU A 41 16.45 -7.24 -14.89
C GLU A 41 16.13 -7.18 -13.39
N TRP A 42 15.52 -6.08 -12.93
CA TRP A 42 14.99 -6.01 -11.58
C TRP A 42 13.79 -6.94 -11.38
N LEU A 43 12.88 -7.00 -12.34
CA LEU A 43 11.75 -7.94 -12.30
C LEU A 43 12.23 -9.39 -12.27
N GLU A 44 13.25 -9.73 -13.07
CA GLU A 44 13.87 -11.06 -13.03
C GLU A 44 14.50 -11.35 -11.66
N THR A 45 15.21 -10.37 -11.10
CA THR A 45 15.80 -10.48 -9.75
C THR A 45 14.73 -10.79 -8.70
N PHE A 46 13.62 -10.05 -8.70
CA PHE A 46 12.51 -10.30 -7.78
C PHE A 46 11.82 -11.65 -8.03
N TYR A 47 11.71 -12.06 -9.27
CA TYR A 47 11.16 -13.35 -9.62
C TYR A 47 12.03 -14.50 -9.11
N GLN A 48 13.35 -14.39 -9.21
CA GLN A 48 14.29 -15.37 -8.66
C GLN A 48 14.17 -15.46 -7.13
N ILE A 49 14.06 -14.32 -6.43
CA ILE A 49 13.83 -14.30 -4.98
C ILE A 49 12.49 -14.97 -4.63
N ALA A 50 11.44 -14.71 -5.39
CA ALA A 50 10.15 -15.38 -5.21
C ALA A 50 10.25 -16.89 -5.45
N GLY A 51 11.02 -17.32 -6.47
CA GLY A 51 11.29 -18.72 -6.76
C GLY A 51 12.02 -19.43 -5.62
N GLN A 52 13.03 -18.81 -5.04
CA GLN A 52 13.75 -19.36 -3.88
C GLN A 52 12.82 -19.54 -2.66
N ARG A 53 11.97 -18.53 -2.39
CA ARG A 53 10.98 -18.59 -1.30
C ARG A 53 9.90 -19.64 -1.58
N GLY A 54 9.47 -19.78 -2.82
CA GLY A 54 8.52 -20.79 -3.24
C GLY A 54 9.10 -22.20 -3.11
N ALA A 55 10.33 -22.41 -3.55
CA ALA A 55 11.02 -23.69 -3.45
C ALA A 55 11.12 -24.19 -1.99
N ALA A 56 11.35 -23.28 -1.05
CA ALA A 56 11.34 -23.60 0.39
C ALA A 56 9.98 -24.10 0.89
N GLN A 57 8.91 -23.85 0.13
CA GLN A 57 7.54 -24.30 0.40
C GLN A 57 7.05 -25.38 -0.57
N GLY A 58 7.96 -25.97 -1.34
CA GLY A 58 7.64 -27.02 -2.31
C GLY A 58 7.02 -26.50 -3.63
N VAL A 59 7.11 -25.22 -3.89
CA VAL A 59 6.60 -24.61 -5.14
C VAL A 59 7.76 -24.36 -6.10
N THR A 60 7.64 -24.89 -7.32
CA THR A 60 8.63 -24.64 -8.38
C THR A 60 8.04 -23.67 -9.38
N LEU A 61 8.72 -22.54 -9.59
CA LEU A 61 8.37 -21.59 -10.64
C LEU A 61 9.02 -21.98 -11.97
N PRO A 62 8.40 -21.72 -13.12
CA PRO A 62 9.04 -21.87 -14.41
C PRO A 62 10.22 -20.89 -14.57
N PRO A 63 11.11 -21.08 -15.56
CA PRO A 63 12.15 -20.11 -15.88
C PRO A 63 11.54 -18.71 -16.15
N PHE A 64 12.24 -17.64 -15.77
CA PHE A 64 11.72 -16.27 -15.91
C PHE A 64 11.30 -15.94 -17.35
N THR A 65 12.09 -16.32 -18.33
CA THR A 65 11.77 -16.10 -19.76
C THR A 65 10.47 -16.75 -20.16
N GLU A 66 10.22 -18.00 -19.76
CA GLU A 66 8.99 -18.72 -20.02
C GLU A 66 7.80 -18.05 -19.35
N PHE A 67 7.92 -17.74 -18.05
CA PHE A 67 6.91 -17.00 -17.29
C PHE A 67 6.58 -15.65 -17.95
N TRP A 68 7.61 -14.90 -18.34
CA TRP A 68 7.45 -13.60 -18.96
C TRP A 68 6.78 -13.68 -20.33
N GLU A 69 7.16 -14.64 -21.15
CA GLU A 69 6.57 -14.85 -22.48
C GLU A 69 5.13 -15.35 -22.41
N ALA A 70 4.84 -16.26 -21.51
CA ALA A 70 3.49 -16.78 -21.32
C ALA A 70 2.51 -15.70 -20.86
N ASN A 71 2.98 -14.65 -20.17
CA ASN A 71 2.16 -13.58 -19.61
C ASN A 71 0.98 -14.10 -18.77
N GLN A 72 1.22 -15.16 -18.01
CA GLN A 72 0.24 -15.86 -17.20
C GLN A 72 0.52 -15.66 -15.69
N ILE A 73 -0.50 -15.84 -14.89
CA ILE A 73 -0.39 -15.88 -13.44
C ILE A 73 0.09 -17.29 -13.06
N VAL A 74 1.09 -17.36 -12.18
CA VAL A 74 1.46 -18.62 -11.52
C VAL A 74 0.63 -18.73 -10.26
N GLU A 75 -0.25 -19.71 -10.23
CA GLU A 75 -1.04 -20.01 -9.05
C GLU A 75 -0.16 -20.66 -7.97
N MET A 76 -0.19 -20.10 -6.78
CA MET A 76 0.47 -20.68 -5.62
C MET A 76 -0.50 -21.57 -4.88
N PRO A 77 -0.12 -22.81 -4.53
CA PRO A 77 -0.99 -23.68 -3.75
C PRO A 77 -1.22 -23.06 -2.37
N GLU A 78 -2.47 -23.07 -1.94
CA GLU A 78 -2.82 -22.68 -0.58
C GLU A 78 -2.32 -23.75 0.40
N SER A 79 -1.49 -23.34 1.37
CA SER A 79 -1.05 -24.25 2.41
C SER A 79 -2.11 -24.34 3.51
N GLU A 80 -2.33 -25.55 4.05
CA GLU A 80 -3.23 -25.73 5.20
C GLU A 80 -2.82 -24.88 6.41
N GLN A 81 -1.53 -24.63 6.58
CA GLN A 81 -1.02 -23.78 7.65
C GLN A 81 -1.45 -22.32 7.44
N ASN A 82 -1.40 -21.82 6.19
CA ASN A 82 -1.84 -20.47 5.89
C ASN A 82 -3.35 -20.30 6.03
N ALA A 83 -4.12 -21.32 5.62
CA ALA A 83 -5.57 -21.31 5.77
C ALA A 83 -6.02 -21.29 7.24
N LYS A 84 -5.21 -21.89 8.14
CA LYS A 84 -5.47 -21.94 9.59
C LYS A 84 -4.73 -20.86 10.38
N PHE A 85 -3.98 -19.97 9.72
CA PHE A 85 -3.17 -18.97 10.39
C PHE A 85 -4.05 -17.95 11.10
N VAL A 86 -3.87 -17.84 12.40
CA VAL A 86 -4.47 -16.79 13.24
C VAL A 86 -3.35 -15.92 13.78
N ARG A 87 -3.37 -14.65 13.41
CA ARG A 87 -2.36 -13.70 13.87
C ARG A 87 -2.35 -13.61 15.39
N PHE A 88 -1.16 -13.64 15.98
CA PHE A 88 -0.96 -13.61 17.44
C PHE A 88 -1.55 -14.79 18.23
N ALA A 89 -1.86 -15.92 17.58
CA ALA A 89 -2.40 -17.09 18.28
C ALA A 89 -1.44 -17.61 19.37
N ASP A 90 -0.15 -17.66 19.07
CA ASP A 90 0.86 -18.14 20.03
C ASP A 90 1.03 -17.18 21.20
N PHE A 91 1.09 -15.88 20.95
CA PHE A 91 1.07 -14.87 22.01
C PHE A 91 -0.18 -14.97 22.91
N ARG A 92 -1.36 -15.17 22.31
CA ARG A 92 -2.62 -15.31 23.09
C ARG A 92 -2.63 -16.54 23.96
N ARG A 93 -2.01 -17.62 23.50
CA ARG A 93 -1.94 -18.90 24.23
C ARG A 93 -0.88 -18.90 25.32
N ASP A 94 0.28 -18.34 25.03
CA ASP A 94 1.44 -18.33 25.90
C ASP A 94 2.29 -17.06 25.64
N PRO A 95 1.90 -15.93 26.27
CA PRO A 95 2.57 -14.66 26.04
C PRO A 95 4.00 -14.58 26.57
N GLU A 96 4.36 -15.45 27.51
CA GLU A 96 5.70 -15.47 28.11
C GLU A 96 6.72 -16.11 27.17
N ASN A 97 6.37 -17.20 26.51
CA ASN A 97 7.26 -17.88 25.56
C ASN A 97 7.13 -17.34 24.13
N HIS A 98 6.03 -16.65 23.81
CA HIS A 98 5.77 -16.05 22.49
C HIS A 98 5.47 -14.55 22.60
N PRO A 99 6.41 -13.72 23.12
CA PRO A 99 6.19 -12.31 23.34
C PRO A 99 5.97 -11.55 22.03
N LEU A 100 5.29 -10.42 22.10
CA LEU A 100 5.17 -9.49 20.98
C LEU A 100 6.51 -8.80 20.71
N LYS A 101 6.70 -8.30 19.49
CA LYS A 101 7.86 -7.50 19.12
C LYS A 101 7.72 -6.04 19.60
N THR A 102 7.41 -5.87 20.88
CA THR A 102 7.34 -4.58 21.58
C THR A 102 8.40 -4.54 22.65
N GLU A 103 8.73 -3.37 23.17
CA GLU A 103 9.74 -3.21 24.25
C GLU A 103 9.43 -4.06 25.48
N SER A 104 8.15 -4.19 25.83
CA SER A 104 7.68 -4.99 26.97
C SER A 104 7.39 -6.45 26.63
N GLY A 105 7.43 -6.84 25.36
CA GLY A 105 6.94 -8.13 24.89
C GLY A 105 5.41 -8.30 24.97
N LYS A 106 4.69 -7.29 25.42
CA LYS A 106 3.25 -7.28 25.65
C LYS A 106 2.56 -6.19 24.82
N ILE A 107 1.24 -6.11 24.91
CA ILE A 107 0.47 -5.02 24.34
C ILE A 107 0.82 -3.74 25.09
N VAL A 108 1.29 -2.72 24.35
CA VAL A 108 1.64 -1.42 24.90
C VAL A 108 0.38 -0.56 24.92
N ILE A 109 -0.19 -0.34 26.11
CA ILE A 109 -1.36 0.54 26.31
C ILE A 109 -0.88 1.99 26.54
N TYR A 110 0.19 2.17 27.29
CA TYR A 110 0.86 3.44 27.51
C TYR A 110 2.27 3.37 26.92
N SER A 111 2.64 4.32 26.07
CA SER A 111 3.95 4.38 25.41
C SER A 111 4.83 5.47 26.05
N GLU A 112 5.82 5.08 26.79
CA GLU A 112 6.83 6.01 27.37
C GLU A 112 7.56 6.78 26.27
N ARG A 113 7.78 6.14 25.12
CA ARG A 113 8.39 6.77 23.95
C ARG A 113 7.54 7.91 23.41
N ILE A 114 6.23 7.71 23.26
CA ILE A 114 5.32 8.78 22.81
C ILE A 114 5.22 9.86 23.88
N ALA A 115 5.15 9.48 25.15
CA ALA A 115 5.14 10.42 26.27
C ALA A 115 6.36 11.36 26.24
N SER A 116 7.54 10.82 25.90
CA SER A 116 8.78 11.61 25.83
C SER A 116 8.79 12.68 24.74
N PHE A 117 7.89 12.62 23.74
CA PHE A 117 7.76 13.64 22.69
C PHE A 117 7.07 14.91 23.20
N GLY A 118 6.26 14.82 24.23
CA GLY A 118 5.55 15.97 24.83
C GLY A 118 4.48 16.59 23.92
N TYR A 119 3.93 15.85 22.95
CA TYR A 119 2.89 16.34 22.05
C TYR A 119 1.54 16.41 22.76
N ALA A 120 0.89 17.57 22.68
CA ALA A 120 -0.44 17.76 23.25
C ALA A 120 -1.54 17.04 22.46
N ASP A 121 -1.34 16.88 21.15
CA ASP A 121 -2.25 16.25 20.20
C ASP A 121 -1.93 14.76 19.94
N CYS A 122 -0.92 14.23 20.63
CA CYS A 122 -0.57 12.81 20.57
C CYS A 122 -0.22 12.29 21.98
N PRO A 123 -1.21 12.08 22.84
CA PRO A 123 -1.00 11.51 24.18
C PRO A 123 -0.47 10.07 24.10
N PRO A 124 0.24 9.61 25.14
CA PRO A 124 0.92 8.31 25.13
C PRO A 124 0.00 7.07 25.24
N HIS A 125 -1.28 7.27 25.31
CA HIS A 125 -2.30 6.23 25.37
C HIS A 125 -3.54 6.63 24.55
N PRO A 126 -4.38 5.70 24.14
CA PRO A 126 -5.62 6.02 23.44
C PRO A 126 -6.48 6.98 24.27
N THR A 127 -6.73 8.16 23.70
CA THR A 127 -7.47 9.24 24.34
C THR A 127 -8.42 9.84 23.32
N TRP A 128 -9.62 10.16 23.74
CA TRP A 128 -10.50 10.95 22.91
C TRP A 128 -9.96 12.38 22.80
N LEU A 129 -9.65 12.81 21.60
CA LEU A 129 -9.37 14.21 21.28
C LEU A 129 -10.54 14.71 20.48
N GLU A 130 -11.18 15.77 20.97
CA GLU A 130 -12.30 16.36 20.27
C GLU A 130 -11.83 16.97 18.96
N PRO A 131 -12.37 16.55 17.79
CA PRO A 131 -12.02 17.18 16.52
C PRO A 131 -12.45 18.65 16.50
N ASP A 132 -11.66 19.49 15.84
CA ASP A 132 -12.01 20.92 15.66
C ASP A 132 -13.34 21.09 14.91
N GLU A 133 -13.59 20.19 13.96
CA GLU A 133 -14.81 20.14 13.16
C GLU A 133 -15.53 18.81 13.36
N TRP A 134 -16.68 18.83 14.01
CA TRP A 134 -17.56 17.69 14.14
C TRP A 134 -19.00 18.11 14.37
N HIS A 135 -19.93 17.19 14.12
CA HIS A 135 -21.35 17.50 14.14
C HIS A 135 -21.85 18.04 15.49
N GLY A 136 -21.25 17.63 16.61
CA GLY A 136 -21.64 18.05 17.94
C GLY A 136 -21.35 19.51 18.28
N ASN A 137 -20.42 20.17 17.58
CA ASN A 137 -20.11 21.61 17.74
C ASN A 137 -20.58 22.47 16.58
N ALA A 138 -21.31 21.87 15.60
CA ALA A 138 -21.85 22.60 14.48
C ALA A 138 -23.01 23.51 14.90
N ARG A 139 -23.06 24.74 14.36
CA ARG A 139 -24.22 25.62 14.50
C ARG A 139 -25.39 25.11 13.63
N PRO A 140 -26.64 25.49 13.94
CA PRO A 140 -27.80 25.05 13.18
C PRO A 140 -27.77 25.40 11.67
N ASP A 141 -26.99 26.41 11.28
CA ASP A 141 -26.81 26.85 9.91
C ASP A 141 -25.59 26.24 9.20
N GLN A 142 -24.88 25.36 9.88
CA GLN A 142 -23.69 24.70 9.34
C GLN A 142 -23.99 23.26 8.93
N LEU A 143 -23.39 22.84 7.82
CA LEU A 143 -23.44 21.46 7.34
C LEU A 143 -22.07 20.83 7.49
N GLN A 144 -22.04 19.60 7.97
CA GLN A 144 -20.83 18.82 8.01
C GLN A 144 -20.62 18.12 6.67
N VAL A 145 -19.45 18.33 6.06
CA VAL A 145 -19.09 17.63 4.82
C VAL A 145 -18.59 16.24 5.13
N LEU A 146 -19.25 15.23 4.57
CA LEU A 146 -18.78 13.86 4.56
C LEU A 146 -18.20 13.56 3.18
N SER A 147 -16.90 13.34 3.11
CA SER A 147 -16.18 13.02 1.88
C SER A 147 -15.84 11.52 1.85
N ALA A 148 -16.74 10.72 1.31
CA ALA A 148 -16.50 9.30 1.11
C ALA A 148 -15.87 9.04 -0.26
N HIS A 149 -15.11 7.94 -0.38
CA HIS A 149 -14.65 7.47 -1.67
C HIS A 149 -15.83 7.00 -2.52
N PRO A 150 -16.01 7.57 -3.73
CA PRO A 150 -17.08 7.10 -4.62
C PRO A 150 -16.83 5.67 -5.07
N ALA A 151 -17.89 4.87 -5.17
CA ALA A 151 -17.81 3.46 -5.57
C ALA A 151 -17.32 3.25 -7.02
N HIS A 152 -17.43 4.27 -7.86
CA HIS A 152 -17.16 4.19 -9.30
C HIS A 152 -15.77 4.70 -9.71
N ARG A 153 -14.95 5.14 -8.77
CA ARG A 153 -13.57 5.58 -9.05
C ARG A 153 -12.68 5.41 -7.82
N LEU A 154 -11.38 5.36 -8.06
CA LEU A 154 -10.35 5.36 -7.04
C LEU A 154 -9.52 6.64 -7.18
N HIS A 155 -9.72 7.62 -6.30
CA HIS A 155 -9.18 8.97 -6.43
C HIS A 155 -9.53 9.57 -7.82
N SER A 156 -8.54 9.95 -8.63
CA SER A 156 -8.74 10.42 -10.00
C SER A 156 -8.78 9.29 -11.05
N GLN A 157 -8.48 8.07 -10.66
CA GLN A 157 -8.53 6.92 -11.59
C GLN A 157 -9.97 6.63 -12.00
N LEU A 158 -10.15 6.22 -13.24
CA LEU A 158 -11.44 6.01 -13.89
C LEU A 158 -12.29 7.28 -14.10
N ASN A 159 -11.75 8.45 -13.76
CA ASN A 159 -12.48 9.72 -13.87
C ASN A 159 -12.85 10.10 -15.32
N TYR A 160 -12.09 9.59 -16.31
CA TYR A 160 -12.29 9.85 -17.73
C TYR A 160 -12.92 8.65 -18.46
N THR A 161 -13.60 7.78 -17.73
CA THR A 161 -14.29 6.61 -18.29
C THR A 161 -15.80 6.85 -18.34
N SER A 162 -16.51 6.03 -19.13
CA SER A 162 -17.96 6.03 -19.17
C SER A 162 -18.63 5.74 -17.82
N LEU A 163 -17.90 5.13 -16.88
CA LEU A 163 -18.38 4.93 -15.52
C LEU A 163 -18.70 6.27 -14.82
N ARG A 164 -17.85 7.28 -15.01
CA ARG A 164 -18.11 8.61 -14.46
C ARG A 164 -19.41 9.21 -15.01
N GLU A 165 -19.68 9.05 -16.30
CA GLU A 165 -20.87 9.61 -16.94
C GLU A 165 -22.16 9.04 -16.36
N GLN A 166 -22.13 7.80 -15.87
CA GLN A 166 -23.29 7.15 -15.25
C GLN A 166 -23.67 7.78 -13.88
N TYR A 167 -22.70 8.36 -13.19
CA TYR A 167 -22.90 8.94 -11.86
C TYR A 167 -22.98 10.48 -11.88
N ALA A 168 -22.44 11.10 -12.90
CA ALA A 168 -22.44 12.56 -13.01
C ALA A 168 -23.85 13.11 -13.27
N VAL A 169 -24.17 14.19 -12.58
CA VAL A 169 -25.40 14.97 -12.81
C VAL A 169 -25.01 16.25 -13.53
N ALA A 170 -25.49 16.43 -14.77
CA ALA A 170 -25.09 17.53 -15.64
C ALA A 170 -23.55 17.68 -15.77
N GLY A 171 -22.84 16.55 -15.90
CA GLY A 171 -21.37 16.50 -16.02
C GLY A 171 -20.60 16.82 -14.75
N ARG A 172 -21.24 16.93 -13.58
CA ARG A 172 -20.64 17.25 -12.29
C ARG A 172 -20.86 16.17 -11.27
N GLU A 173 -19.99 16.12 -10.25
CA GLU A 173 -20.20 15.26 -9.09
C GLU A 173 -21.43 15.73 -8.30
N PRO A 174 -22.35 14.85 -7.93
CA PRO A 174 -23.49 15.20 -7.11
C PRO A 174 -23.09 15.44 -5.65
N ILE A 175 -23.78 16.35 -5.01
CA ILE A 175 -23.77 16.56 -3.55
C ILE A 175 -25.14 16.13 -3.03
N THR A 176 -25.15 15.26 -2.03
CA THR A 176 -26.38 14.88 -1.34
C THR A 176 -26.54 15.71 -0.08
N LEU A 177 -27.67 16.36 0.07
CA LEU A 177 -28.06 17.09 1.27
C LEU A 177 -29.25 16.38 1.93
N ASN A 178 -29.23 16.27 3.25
CA ASN A 178 -30.35 15.77 4.08
C ASN A 178 -31.14 16.91 4.70
#